data_29cb66b2e417ec08d0c315e95617945a
#
_entry.id   29cb66b2e417ec08d0c315e95617945a
#
_cell.length_a   1.000
_cell.length_b   1.000
_cell.length_c   1.000
_cell.angle_alpha   90.00
_cell.angle_beta   90.00
_cell.angle_gamma   90.00
#
_symmetry.space_group_name_H-M   'P 1'
#
loop_
_entity.id
_entity.type
_entity.pdbx_description
1 polymer ?
#
loop_
_entity_poly.entity_id
_entity_poly.type
_entity_poly.pdbx_seq_one_letter_code
_entity_poly.pdbx_strand_id
1 'polypeptide(L)'
;RRVPLLLVCCAALAGACHRSNPLIAPVPSGLDAAGPDSFVVRVTTTRGPFDLKVHRDWSPRGADRLFWLVNNRYYDGVRFFRVVPNFVVQFGLSGDTAVSRSWRDMRFADDTVKRGNVRGTLSFATGGPSTRTTQLFINLRDNRRLDAMGFSVAAQVVAGMDIVDLLYQGYGEGPPRGKGPSQDLIAREGEAYLAREFPKLDKIVKAR
;
A
#
# COMPACT_ATOMS: atom_id res chain seq x y z
N ARG A 1 72.11 21.46 9.56
CA ARG A 1 70.71 21.97 9.61
C ARG A 1 69.81 20.88 9.08
N ARG A 2 69.02 20.22 9.94
CA ARG A 2 68.05 19.20 9.59
C ARG A 2 66.68 19.89 9.47
N VAL A 3 66.04 19.74 8.32
CA VAL A 3 64.68 20.22 8.07
C VAL A 3 63.72 19.14 8.45
N PRO A 4 62.70 19.37 9.30
CA PRO A 4 61.70 18.36 9.61
C PRO A 4 60.65 18.26 8.48
N LEU A 5 60.42 17.08 8.01
CA LEU A 5 59.37 16.74 7.03
C LEU A 5 58.05 16.69 7.77
N LEU A 6 57.17 17.65 7.49
CA LEU A 6 55.79 17.66 8.00
C LEU A 6 54.94 16.67 7.17
N LEU A 7 54.53 15.60 7.83
CA LEU A 7 53.53 14.67 7.27
C LEU A 7 52.15 15.28 7.42
N VAL A 8 51.54 15.73 6.32
CA VAL A 8 50.16 16.15 6.28
C VAL A 8 49.29 14.89 6.12
N CYS A 9 48.66 14.47 7.22
CA CYS A 9 47.63 13.43 7.19
C CYS A 9 46.32 14.02 6.63
N CYS A 10 46.05 13.77 5.34
CA CYS A 10 44.70 13.99 4.77
C CYS A 10 43.74 12.94 5.32
N ALA A 11 42.97 13.27 6.35
CA ALA A 11 41.84 12.49 6.80
C ALA A 11 40.73 12.62 5.75
N ALA A 12 40.56 11.58 4.92
CA ALA A 12 39.42 11.45 4.03
C ALA A 12 38.16 11.22 4.88
N LEU A 13 37.34 12.25 5.05
CA LEU A 13 35.98 12.14 5.57
C LEU A 13 35.14 11.36 4.57
N ALA A 14 35.05 10.06 4.76
CA ALA A 14 34.06 9.23 4.09
C ALA A 14 32.67 9.65 4.61
N GLY A 15 32.03 10.60 3.91
CA GLY A 15 30.65 10.96 4.13
C GLY A 15 29.78 9.75 3.82
N ALA A 16 29.35 9.01 4.85
CA ALA A 16 28.33 8.00 4.71
C ALA A 16 27.04 8.72 4.27
N CYS A 17 26.71 8.66 2.99
CA CYS A 17 25.39 9.03 2.49
C CYS A 17 24.36 8.14 3.19
N HIS A 18 23.81 8.60 4.29
CA HIS A 18 22.67 8.01 4.94
C HIS A 18 21.48 8.20 3.99
N ARG A 19 21.20 7.22 3.12
CA ARG A 19 19.98 7.20 2.33
C ARG A 19 18.83 7.07 3.32
N SER A 20 18.10 8.15 3.54
CA SER A 20 16.87 8.14 4.33
C SER A 20 15.93 7.10 3.74
N ASN A 21 15.28 6.30 4.60
CA ASN A 21 14.26 5.35 4.15
C ASN A 21 13.13 6.14 3.48
N PRO A 22 12.87 5.95 2.16
CA PRO A 22 11.86 6.73 1.43
C PRO A 22 10.45 6.53 1.98
N LEU A 23 10.20 5.45 2.73
CA LEU A 23 8.91 5.20 3.37
C LEU A 23 8.72 6.03 4.64
N ILE A 24 9.80 6.43 5.33
CA ILE A 24 9.73 7.25 6.54
C ILE A 24 9.79 8.75 6.21
N ALA A 25 10.52 9.10 5.15
CA ALA A 25 10.65 10.48 4.68
C ALA A 25 10.32 10.56 3.17
N PRO A 26 9.06 10.33 2.77
CA PRO A 26 8.67 10.42 1.37
C PRO A 26 8.82 11.87 0.88
N VAL A 27 9.49 12.05 -0.27
CA VAL A 27 9.62 13.35 -0.92
C VAL A 27 8.39 13.60 -1.79
N PRO A 28 7.54 14.61 -1.48
CA PRO A 28 6.28 14.83 -2.20
C PRO A 28 6.43 14.91 -3.72
N SER A 29 7.44 15.61 -4.24
CA SER A 29 7.69 15.73 -5.68
C SER A 29 7.95 14.38 -6.38
N GLY A 30 8.46 13.38 -5.68
CA GLY A 30 8.64 12.04 -6.21
C GLY A 30 7.35 11.22 -6.30
N LEU A 31 6.32 11.60 -5.53
CA LEU A 31 5.02 10.91 -5.52
C LEU A 31 4.13 11.26 -6.70
N ASP A 32 4.42 12.38 -7.37
CA ASP A 32 3.67 12.89 -8.52
C ASP A 32 4.30 12.47 -9.87
N ALA A 33 5.41 11.72 -9.83
CA ALA A 33 6.04 11.21 -11.03
C ALA A 33 5.14 10.21 -11.75
N ALA A 34 4.93 10.42 -13.05
CA ALA A 34 4.11 9.53 -13.85
C ALA A 34 4.74 8.14 -13.95
N GLY A 35 3.94 7.12 -13.65
CA GLY A 35 4.29 5.73 -13.89
C GLY A 35 4.07 5.33 -15.36
N PRO A 36 4.37 4.05 -15.72
CA PRO A 36 4.04 3.50 -17.03
C PRO A 36 2.52 3.51 -17.31
N ASP A 37 2.13 3.53 -18.59
CA ASP A 37 0.71 3.47 -19.00
C ASP A 37 0.00 2.22 -18.47
N SER A 38 0.74 1.10 -18.38
CA SER A 38 0.28 -0.10 -17.68
C SER A 38 1.47 -0.91 -17.16
N PHE A 39 1.25 -1.64 -16.07
CA PHE A 39 2.24 -2.56 -15.49
C PHE A 39 1.55 -3.68 -14.73
N VAL A 40 2.28 -4.75 -14.49
CA VAL A 40 1.79 -5.89 -13.69
C VAL A 40 2.54 -5.90 -12.37
N VAL A 41 1.81 -6.06 -11.29
CA VAL A 41 2.35 -6.27 -9.95
C VAL A 41 2.06 -7.70 -9.53
N ARG A 42 3.10 -8.51 -9.35
CA ARG A 42 2.96 -9.80 -8.69
C ARG A 42 2.92 -9.61 -7.18
N VAL A 43 1.83 -10.00 -6.57
CA VAL A 43 1.63 -9.97 -5.12
C VAL A 43 1.73 -11.39 -4.58
N THR A 44 2.82 -11.70 -3.88
CA THR A 44 2.99 -12.96 -3.14
C THR A 44 2.43 -12.81 -1.74
N THR A 45 1.48 -13.65 -1.37
CA THR A 45 0.84 -13.64 -0.05
C THR A 45 1.15 -14.91 0.74
N THR A 46 0.70 -14.98 1.98
CA THR A 46 0.74 -16.21 2.81
C THR A 46 -0.14 -17.34 2.26
N ARG A 47 -1.05 -17.05 1.29
CA ARG A 47 -1.92 -18.04 0.62
C ARG A 47 -1.45 -18.43 -0.77
N GLY A 48 -0.51 -17.70 -1.34
CA GLY A 48 -0.02 -17.89 -2.71
C GLY A 48 0.02 -16.56 -3.47
N PRO A 49 0.42 -16.58 -4.73
CA PRO A 49 0.54 -15.38 -5.55
C PRO A 49 -0.75 -15.04 -6.30
N PHE A 50 -0.96 -13.74 -6.54
CA PHE A 50 -1.89 -13.24 -7.54
C PHE A 50 -1.25 -12.07 -8.30
N ASP A 51 -1.73 -11.80 -9.51
CA ASP A 51 -1.21 -10.73 -10.36
C ASP A 51 -2.25 -9.63 -10.57
N LEU A 52 -1.82 -8.39 -10.33
CA LEU A 52 -2.59 -7.17 -10.56
C LEU A 52 -2.08 -6.50 -11.84
N LYS A 53 -2.95 -6.28 -12.82
CA LYS A 53 -2.66 -5.40 -13.96
C LYS A 53 -3.18 -4.00 -13.65
N VAL A 54 -2.28 -3.05 -13.55
CA VAL A 54 -2.57 -1.64 -13.31
C VAL A 54 -2.74 -0.92 -14.65
N HIS A 55 -3.71 -0.02 -14.71
CA HIS A 55 -4.07 0.74 -15.91
C HIS A 55 -4.10 2.24 -15.58
N ARG A 56 -3.09 2.96 -16.06
CA ARG A 56 -2.95 4.40 -15.80
C ARG A 56 -4.10 5.22 -16.39
N ASP A 57 -4.62 4.82 -17.55
CA ASP A 57 -5.76 5.47 -18.20
C ASP A 57 -7.07 5.38 -17.41
N TRP A 58 -7.20 4.38 -16.51
CA TRP A 58 -8.39 4.23 -15.67
C TRP A 58 -8.37 5.18 -14.46
N SER A 59 -7.22 5.32 -13.82
CA SER A 59 -7.02 6.14 -12.61
C SER A 59 -5.57 6.64 -12.58
N PRO A 60 -5.25 7.72 -13.32
CA PRO A 60 -3.86 8.18 -13.49
C PRO A 60 -3.11 8.40 -12.18
N ARG A 61 -3.70 9.19 -11.27
CA ARG A 61 -3.09 9.49 -9.96
C ARG A 61 -2.98 8.25 -9.07
N GLY A 62 -4.02 7.39 -9.11
CA GLY A 62 -4.00 6.12 -8.40
C GLY A 62 -2.91 5.18 -8.92
N ALA A 63 -2.76 5.05 -10.23
CA ALA A 63 -1.73 4.22 -10.85
C ALA A 63 -0.31 4.74 -10.54
N ASP A 64 -0.07 6.05 -10.64
CA ASP A 64 1.20 6.68 -10.33
C ASP A 64 1.58 6.46 -8.85
N ARG A 65 0.62 6.66 -7.93
CA ARG A 65 0.81 6.38 -6.50
C ARG A 65 1.12 4.90 -6.24
N LEU A 66 0.38 3.99 -6.87
CA LEU A 66 0.60 2.55 -6.73
C LEU A 66 1.98 2.14 -7.26
N PHE A 67 2.40 2.68 -8.40
CA PHE A 67 3.73 2.43 -8.97
C PHE A 67 4.84 2.83 -8.01
N TRP A 68 4.74 4.03 -7.43
CA TRP A 68 5.71 4.50 -6.43
C TRP A 68 5.76 3.59 -5.19
N LEU A 69 4.60 3.25 -4.62
CA LEU A 69 4.49 2.44 -3.41
C LEU A 69 5.07 1.03 -3.62
N VAL A 70 4.78 0.39 -4.76
CA VAL A 70 5.31 -0.93 -5.10
C VAL A 70 6.82 -0.90 -5.29
N ASN A 71 7.35 0.07 -6.03
CA ASN A 71 8.79 0.20 -6.27
C ASN A 71 9.58 0.46 -4.99
N ASN A 72 8.97 1.13 -4.01
CA ASN A 72 9.58 1.37 -2.71
C ASN A 72 9.21 0.31 -1.65
N ARG A 73 8.61 -0.83 -2.07
CA ARG A 73 8.32 -1.98 -1.21
C ARG A 73 7.35 -1.67 -0.05
N TYR A 74 6.50 -0.67 -0.21
CA TYR A 74 5.55 -0.24 0.82
C TYR A 74 4.64 -1.38 1.30
N TYR A 75 4.20 -2.23 0.37
CA TYR A 75 3.25 -3.29 0.67
C TYR A 75 3.87 -4.58 1.24
N ASP A 76 5.19 -4.68 1.32
CA ASP A 76 5.85 -5.84 1.92
C ASP A 76 5.49 -5.94 3.42
N GLY A 77 5.02 -7.09 3.86
CA GLY A 77 4.59 -7.33 5.23
C GLY A 77 3.19 -6.81 5.58
N VAL A 78 2.53 -6.05 4.70
CA VAL A 78 1.20 -5.47 4.95
C VAL A 78 0.15 -6.57 5.06
N ARG A 79 -0.70 -6.49 6.12
CA ARG A 79 -1.78 -7.45 6.34
C ARG A 79 -3.07 -7.05 5.65
N PHE A 80 -3.85 -8.06 5.25
CA PHE A 80 -5.22 -7.89 4.80
C PHE A 80 -6.12 -7.73 6.03
N PHE A 81 -6.19 -6.52 6.56
CA PHE A 81 -6.79 -6.26 7.87
C PHE A 81 -8.32 -6.30 7.90
N ARG A 82 -8.95 -6.25 6.72
CA ARG A 82 -10.41 -6.31 6.58
C ARG A 82 -10.77 -7.16 5.36
N VAL A 83 -11.35 -8.34 5.62
CA VAL A 83 -11.86 -9.23 4.58
C VAL A 83 -13.33 -9.48 4.86
N VAL A 84 -14.20 -8.87 4.05
CA VAL A 84 -15.66 -8.98 4.19
C VAL A 84 -16.19 -9.84 3.06
N PRO A 85 -16.70 -11.05 3.34
CA PRO A 85 -17.25 -11.95 2.33
C PRO A 85 -18.29 -11.27 1.46
N ASN A 86 -18.27 -11.53 0.16
CA ASN A 86 -19.19 -10.94 -0.81
C ASN A 86 -19.15 -9.40 -0.81
N PHE A 87 -18.02 -8.80 -0.44
CA PHE A 87 -17.83 -7.37 -0.53
C PHE A 87 -16.40 -7.03 -0.97
N VAL A 88 -15.45 -6.88 -0.05
CA VAL A 88 -14.08 -6.46 -0.37
C VAL A 88 -13.03 -7.14 0.51
N VAL A 89 -11.79 -7.16 0.00
CA VAL A 89 -10.55 -7.37 0.75
C VAL A 89 -9.81 -6.04 0.81
N GLN A 90 -9.57 -5.50 2.00
CA GLN A 90 -8.90 -4.22 2.20
C GLN A 90 -7.56 -4.38 2.92
N PHE A 91 -6.55 -3.63 2.46
CA PHE A 91 -5.18 -3.64 2.95
C PHE A 91 -4.51 -2.29 2.72
N GLY A 92 -3.22 -2.13 3.08
CA GLY A 92 -2.44 -0.93 2.77
C GLY A 92 -2.17 -0.02 3.97
N LEU A 93 -2.44 -0.49 5.19
CA LEU A 93 -1.90 0.12 6.41
C LEU A 93 -0.60 -0.60 6.77
N SER A 94 0.48 0.15 6.96
CA SER A 94 1.78 -0.41 7.34
C SER A 94 1.75 -0.92 8.78
N GLY A 95 2.39 -2.08 9.01
CA GLY A 95 2.68 -2.56 10.36
C GLY A 95 3.79 -1.76 11.08
N ASP A 96 4.56 -0.96 10.34
CA ASP A 96 5.53 -0.02 10.91
C ASP A 96 4.83 1.31 11.22
N THR A 97 4.81 1.68 12.51
CA THR A 97 4.12 2.89 12.99
C THR A 97 4.80 4.17 12.54
N ALA A 98 6.11 4.17 12.27
CA ALA A 98 6.83 5.32 11.73
C ALA A 98 6.40 5.57 10.27
N VAL A 99 6.31 4.49 9.47
CA VAL A 99 5.77 4.56 8.10
C VAL A 99 4.31 5.02 8.12
N SER A 100 3.46 4.41 8.95
CA SER A 100 2.04 4.80 9.06
C SER A 100 1.87 6.28 9.40
N ARG A 101 2.71 6.82 10.28
CA ARG A 101 2.70 8.23 10.65
C ARG A 101 3.08 9.13 9.48
N SER A 102 4.14 8.78 8.75
CA SER A 102 4.62 9.54 7.59
C SER A 102 3.60 9.56 6.43
N TRP A 103 2.81 8.50 6.27
CA TRP A 103 1.85 8.38 5.17
C TRP A 103 0.43 8.86 5.51
N ARG A 104 0.15 9.22 6.76
CA ARG A 104 -1.18 9.67 7.20
C ARG A 104 -1.73 10.81 6.34
N ASP A 105 -0.87 11.79 6.01
CA ASP A 105 -1.25 13.01 5.33
C ASP A 105 -0.71 13.10 3.89
N MET A 106 -0.13 12.02 3.36
CA MET A 106 0.33 11.91 1.97
C MET A 106 -0.85 11.66 1.02
N ARG A 107 -1.85 12.55 1.10
CA ARG A 107 -3.08 12.49 0.31
C ARG A 107 -2.82 12.84 -1.14
N PHE A 108 -3.69 12.36 -2.02
CA PHE A 108 -3.71 12.75 -3.42
C PHE A 108 -5.15 12.91 -3.92
N ALA A 109 -5.32 13.76 -4.95
CA ALA A 109 -6.61 14.11 -5.50
C ALA A 109 -7.30 12.90 -6.16
N ASP A 110 -8.64 12.93 -6.19
CA ASP A 110 -9.41 11.86 -6.78
C ASP A 110 -9.27 11.84 -8.30
N ASP A 111 -9.33 10.64 -8.87
CA ASP A 111 -9.51 10.41 -10.30
C ASP A 111 -10.99 10.22 -10.62
N THR A 112 -11.37 10.59 -11.83
CA THR A 112 -12.72 10.30 -12.35
C THR A 112 -12.93 8.79 -12.45
N VAL A 113 -14.10 8.31 -12.04
CA VAL A 113 -14.48 6.91 -12.19
C VAL A 113 -14.71 6.59 -13.67
N LYS A 114 -13.86 5.76 -14.25
CA LYS A 114 -13.90 5.33 -15.65
C LYS A 114 -14.27 3.85 -15.82
N ARG A 115 -14.14 3.08 -14.75
CA ARG A 115 -14.40 1.62 -14.72
C ARG A 115 -15.23 1.27 -13.51
N GLY A 116 -16.14 0.30 -13.67
CA GLY A 116 -16.99 -0.16 -12.57
C GLY A 116 -16.24 -1.01 -11.56
N ASN A 117 -16.60 -0.86 -10.30
CA ASN A 117 -16.11 -1.67 -9.18
C ASN A 117 -16.75 -3.06 -9.24
N VAL A 118 -16.29 -3.91 -10.16
CA VAL A 118 -16.74 -5.30 -10.33
C VAL A 118 -15.75 -6.26 -9.67
N ARG A 119 -16.14 -7.55 -9.54
CA ARG A 119 -15.26 -8.58 -8.97
C ARG A 119 -13.88 -8.57 -9.63
N GLY A 120 -12.84 -8.63 -8.79
CA GLY A 120 -11.43 -8.63 -9.18
C GLY A 120 -10.83 -7.25 -9.44
N THR A 121 -11.62 -6.17 -9.47
CA THR A 121 -11.07 -4.81 -9.61
C THR A 121 -10.52 -4.29 -8.29
N LEU A 122 -9.50 -3.42 -8.38
CA LEU A 122 -8.81 -2.79 -7.25
C LEU A 122 -8.96 -1.28 -7.30
N SER A 123 -9.34 -0.69 -6.16
CA SER A 123 -9.48 0.76 -5.98
C SER A 123 -8.81 1.22 -4.70
N PHE A 124 -8.45 2.52 -4.63
CA PHE A 124 -8.02 3.13 -3.38
C PHE A 124 -9.21 3.36 -2.45
N ALA A 125 -9.03 3.03 -1.16
CA ALA A 125 -9.96 3.41 -0.12
C ALA A 125 -9.86 4.91 0.17
N THR A 126 -10.99 5.52 0.52
CA THR A 126 -11.09 6.94 0.85
C THR A 126 -12.03 7.15 2.05
N GLY A 127 -11.76 8.16 2.86
CA GLY A 127 -12.64 8.65 3.93
C GLY A 127 -13.47 9.87 3.49
N GLY A 128 -13.43 10.22 2.21
CA GLY A 128 -14.08 11.38 1.60
C GLY A 128 -13.26 11.94 0.43
N PRO A 129 -13.67 13.03 -0.20
CA PRO A 129 -12.99 13.61 -1.34
C PRO A 129 -11.51 13.92 -1.06
N SER A 130 -10.62 13.51 -1.98
CA SER A 130 -9.18 13.77 -1.93
C SER A 130 -8.48 13.31 -0.64
N THR A 131 -8.95 12.20 -0.04
CA THR A 131 -8.34 11.62 1.18
C THR A 131 -7.63 10.30 0.94
N ARG A 132 -7.47 9.87 -0.31
CA ARG A 132 -6.73 8.67 -0.68
C ARG A 132 -5.26 8.79 -0.28
N THR A 133 -4.68 7.73 0.29
CA THR A 133 -3.25 7.66 0.64
C THR A 133 -2.60 6.38 0.13
N THR A 134 -2.69 5.29 0.91
CA THR A 134 -2.02 4.00 0.67
C THR A 134 -2.95 2.81 0.71
N GLN A 135 -4.16 2.98 1.28
CA GLN A 135 -5.08 1.87 1.45
C GLN A 135 -5.78 1.52 0.15
N LEU A 136 -5.88 0.21 -0.10
CA LEU A 136 -6.46 -0.39 -1.29
C LEU A 136 -7.52 -1.41 -0.91
N PHE A 137 -8.47 -1.65 -1.81
CA PHE A 137 -9.35 -2.80 -1.69
C PHE A 137 -9.54 -3.50 -3.03
N ILE A 138 -9.70 -4.84 -2.98
CA ILE A 138 -10.09 -5.69 -4.10
C ILE A 138 -11.56 -6.04 -3.93
N ASN A 139 -12.35 -5.88 -4.99
CA ASN A 139 -13.76 -6.24 -5.00
C ASN A 139 -13.94 -7.76 -5.11
N LEU A 140 -14.69 -8.37 -4.17
CA LEU A 140 -15.02 -9.81 -4.21
C LEU A 140 -16.30 -10.12 -4.98
N ARG A 141 -17.06 -9.08 -5.35
CA ARG A 141 -18.29 -9.17 -6.16
C ARG A 141 -18.46 -7.90 -6.99
N ASP A 142 -19.59 -7.80 -7.71
CA ASP A 142 -20.04 -6.55 -8.33
C ASP A 142 -20.48 -5.56 -7.24
N ASN A 143 -19.74 -4.47 -7.10
CA ASN A 143 -19.94 -3.40 -6.12
C ASN A 143 -20.11 -2.04 -6.83
N ARG A 144 -20.74 -1.97 -8.01
CA ARG A 144 -20.92 -0.74 -8.81
C ARG A 144 -21.55 0.42 -8.05
N ARG A 145 -22.24 0.18 -6.94
CA ARG A 145 -22.68 1.26 -6.04
C ARG A 145 -21.53 2.15 -5.56
N LEU A 146 -20.28 1.61 -5.52
CA LEU A 146 -19.09 2.37 -5.15
C LEU A 146 -18.66 3.37 -6.23
N ASP A 147 -19.11 3.17 -7.48
CA ASP A 147 -18.80 4.08 -8.59
C ASP A 147 -19.39 5.47 -8.33
N ALA A 148 -20.65 5.53 -7.90
CA ALA A 148 -21.33 6.78 -7.52
C ALA A 148 -20.72 7.46 -6.28
N MET A 149 -19.95 6.70 -5.48
CA MET A 149 -19.24 7.21 -4.30
C MET A 149 -17.82 7.71 -4.63
N GLY A 150 -17.42 7.67 -5.92
CA GLY A 150 -16.11 8.19 -6.37
C GLY A 150 -14.93 7.22 -6.24
N PHE A 151 -15.18 5.92 -5.99
CA PHE A 151 -14.10 4.94 -5.95
C PHE A 151 -13.63 4.57 -7.36
N SER A 152 -12.57 5.24 -7.84
CA SER A 152 -11.97 4.98 -9.16
C SER A 152 -11.11 3.73 -9.15
N VAL A 153 -11.39 2.83 -10.11
CA VAL A 153 -10.62 1.59 -10.29
C VAL A 153 -9.27 1.90 -10.93
N ALA A 154 -8.19 1.41 -10.32
CA ALA A 154 -6.81 1.58 -10.82
C ALA A 154 -6.22 0.30 -11.41
N ALA A 155 -6.71 -0.88 -11.00
CA ALA A 155 -6.16 -2.17 -11.44
C ALA A 155 -7.23 -3.26 -11.40
N GLN A 156 -6.84 -4.43 -11.96
CA GLN A 156 -7.63 -5.65 -11.85
C GLN A 156 -6.73 -6.86 -11.61
N VAL A 157 -7.24 -7.84 -10.89
CA VAL A 157 -6.63 -9.16 -10.74
C VAL A 157 -6.74 -9.88 -12.07
N VAL A 158 -5.61 -10.23 -12.68
CA VAL A 158 -5.54 -10.93 -13.97
C VAL A 158 -5.17 -12.41 -13.82
N ALA A 159 -4.65 -12.80 -12.67
CA ALA A 159 -4.38 -14.19 -12.30
C ALA A 159 -4.45 -14.36 -10.78
N GLY A 160 -4.88 -15.52 -10.30
CA GLY A 160 -4.88 -15.85 -8.86
C GLY A 160 -6.05 -15.23 -8.08
N MET A 161 -7.21 -14.99 -8.70
CA MET A 161 -8.39 -14.52 -7.97
C MET A 161 -8.91 -15.55 -6.95
N ASP A 162 -8.66 -16.82 -7.17
CA ASP A 162 -8.89 -17.92 -6.22
C ASP A 162 -8.03 -17.77 -4.96
N ILE A 163 -6.77 -17.29 -5.08
CA ILE A 163 -5.91 -16.96 -3.94
C ILE A 163 -6.49 -15.81 -3.12
N VAL A 164 -7.04 -14.79 -3.77
CA VAL A 164 -7.71 -13.68 -3.09
C VAL A 164 -8.92 -14.17 -2.31
N ASP A 165 -9.67 -15.14 -2.82
CA ASP A 165 -10.82 -15.75 -2.13
C ASP A 165 -10.43 -16.59 -0.90
N LEU A 166 -9.18 -17.12 -0.86
CA LEU A 166 -8.65 -17.90 0.26
C LEU A 166 -8.15 -17.04 1.43
N LEU A 167 -8.08 -15.71 1.28
CA LEU A 167 -7.63 -14.83 2.35
C LEU A 167 -8.54 -14.93 3.58
N TYR A 168 -7.93 -14.96 4.76
CA TYR A 168 -8.65 -15.20 6.01
C TYR A 168 -9.72 -14.14 6.29
N GLN A 169 -10.96 -14.55 6.33
CA GLN A 169 -12.15 -13.69 6.48
C GLN A 169 -12.80 -13.74 7.86
N GLY A 170 -12.27 -14.56 8.79
CA GLY A 170 -12.92 -14.83 10.07
C GLY A 170 -12.97 -13.64 11.04
N TYR A 171 -12.24 -12.56 10.77
CA TYR A 171 -12.33 -11.32 11.54
C TYR A 171 -13.30 -10.29 10.94
N GLY A 172 -13.59 -10.37 9.64
CA GLY A 172 -14.61 -9.57 8.95
C GLY A 172 -14.40 -8.05 9.03
N GLU A 173 -15.48 -7.37 9.45
CA GLU A 173 -15.55 -5.90 9.54
C GLU A 173 -14.92 -5.40 10.84
N GLY A 174 -14.25 -4.23 10.76
CA GLY A 174 -13.71 -3.52 11.92
C GLY A 174 -14.75 -2.67 12.66
N PRO A 175 -14.36 -2.08 13.82
CA PRO A 175 -15.23 -1.16 14.56
C PRO A 175 -15.71 0.02 13.72
N PRO A 176 -16.91 0.55 13.96
CA PRO A 176 -17.91 0.12 14.96
C PRO A 176 -18.83 -1.01 14.46
N ARG A 177 -18.65 -1.48 13.21
CA ARG A 177 -19.57 -2.43 12.55
C ARG A 177 -19.24 -3.88 12.84
N GLY A 178 -18.06 -4.18 13.38
CA GLY A 178 -17.59 -5.52 13.68
C GLY A 178 -16.49 -5.55 14.73
N LYS A 179 -15.91 -6.74 14.93
CA LYS A 179 -14.85 -7.00 15.92
C LYS A 179 -13.47 -7.23 15.26
N GLY A 180 -13.34 -6.97 13.97
CA GLY A 180 -12.08 -7.04 13.26
C GLY A 180 -11.12 -5.90 13.64
N PRO A 181 -9.93 -5.82 13.01
CA PRO A 181 -8.91 -4.84 13.35
C PRO A 181 -9.40 -3.39 13.27
N SER A 182 -9.05 -2.61 14.29
CA SER A 182 -9.23 -1.16 14.30
C SER A 182 -8.12 -0.49 13.49
N GLN A 183 -8.47 0.30 12.48
CA GLN A 183 -7.50 1.04 11.68
C GLN A 183 -6.68 2.03 12.52
N ASP A 184 -7.31 2.66 13.53
CA ASP A 184 -6.63 3.58 14.45
C ASP A 184 -5.58 2.85 15.31
N LEU A 185 -5.88 1.63 15.77
CA LEU A 185 -4.93 0.83 16.52
C LEU A 185 -3.81 0.30 15.62
N ILE A 186 -4.09 -0.07 14.37
CA ILE A 186 -3.05 -0.41 13.40
C ILE A 186 -2.09 0.77 13.22
N ALA A 187 -2.61 1.99 13.06
CA ALA A 187 -1.77 3.17 12.88
C ALA A 187 -0.91 3.52 14.10
N ARG A 188 -1.39 3.22 15.33
CA ARG A 188 -0.69 3.53 16.58
C ARG A 188 0.24 2.44 17.08
N GLU A 189 -0.15 1.17 16.97
CA GLU A 189 0.56 0.03 17.56
C GLU A 189 1.14 -0.91 16.49
N GLY A 190 0.70 -0.78 15.24
CA GLY A 190 1.26 -1.49 14.08
C GLY A 190 1.14 -3.01 14.16
N GLU A 191 2.23 -3.67 13.75
CA GLU A 191 2.32 -5.13 13.69
C GLU A 191 2.16 -5.79 15.09
N ALA A 192 2.60 -5.11 16.16
CA ALA A 192 2.45 -5.65 17.53
C ALA A 192 0.98 -5.87 17.90
N TYR A 193 0.10 -4.92 17.55
CA TYR A 193 -1.35 -5.06 17.73
C TYR A 193 -1.92 -6.21 16.88
N LEU A 194 -1.57 -6.23 15.59
CA LEU A 194 -2.11 -7.23 14.66
C LEU A 194 -1.65 -8.65 15.01
N ALA A 195 -0.39 -8.83 15.42
CA ALA A 195 0.14 -10.13 15.81
C ALA A 195 -0.48 -10.65 17.11
N ARG A 196 -0.77 -9.77 18.07
CA ARG A 196 -1.37 -10.12 19.36
C ARG A 196 -2.85 -10.45 19.23
N GLU A 197 -3.63 -9.57 18.58
CA GLU A 197 -5.10 -9.67 18.58
C GLU A 197 -5.65 -10.43 17.35
N PHE A 198 -4.92 -10.40 16.22
CA PHE A 198 -5.38 -10.91 14.93
C PHE A 198 -4.34 -11.80 14.23
N PRO A 199 -3.79 -12.83 14.92
CA PRO A 199 -2.67 -13.63 14.40
C PRO A 199 -2.99 -14.41 13.11
N LYS A 200 -4.27 -14.67 12.80
CA LYS A 200 -4.69 -15.42 11.60
C LYS A 200 -4.78 -14.56 10.34
N LEU A 201 -4.58 -13.24 10.43
CA LEU A 201 -4.60 -12.39 9.23
C LEU A 201 -3.51 -12.80 8.24
N ASP A 202 -3.91 -13.02 7.01
CA ASP A 202 -2.97 -13.17 5.90
C ASP A 202 -2.26 -11.85 5.60
N LYS A 203 -1.08 -11.95 5.01
CA LYS A 203 -0.26 -10.79 4.66
C LYS A 203 0.38 -10.90 3.29
N ILE A 204 0.73 -9.77 2.73
CA ILE A 204 1.60 -9.66 1.58
C ILE A 204 3.03 -9.96 2.04
N VAL A 205 3.64 -11.00 1.48
CA VAL A 205 5.05 -11.32 1.70
C VAL A 205 5.92 -10.38 0.87
N LYS A 206 5.45 -10.12 -0.38
CA LYS A 206 6.20 -9.31 -1.35
C LYS A 206 5.26 -8.82 -2.46
N ALA A 207 5.40 -7.54 -2.87
CA ALA A 207 4.75 -6.98 -4.05
C ALA A 207 5.80 -6.36 -4.98
N ARG A 208 5.85 -6.80 -6.27
CA ARG A 208 6.85 -6.35 -7.27
C ARG A 208 6.22 -6.22 -8.64
#